data_89543efdd615208fef8f102f6fc45b76
#
_entry.id   89543efdd615208fef8f102f6fc45b76
#
_cell.length_a   1.000
_cell.length_b   1.000
_cell.length_c   1.000
_cell.angle_alpha   90.00
_cell.angle_beta   90.00
_cell.angle_gamma   90.00
#
_symmetry.space_group_name_H-M   'P 1'
#
loop_
_entity.id
_entity.type
_entity.pdbx_description
1 polymer ?
#
loop_
_entity_poly.entity_id
_entity_poly.type
_entity_poly.pdbx_seq_one_letter_code
_entity_poly.pdbx_strand_id
1 'polypeptide(L)'
;MGRMPLAWQLVRVAGPSMVPTLYDGDIVLVRHGARVRDGEVVLARFRSLPDRFVVKRTVRPESGGWLLGSDNAAAGGDSRSHGVADVFGRVVLRWPGGRRSRLPRRVRRGSGHLPGRGNAVTDSTNR
;
A
#
# COMPACT_ATOMS: atom_id res chain seq x y z
N MET A 1 -28.71 -9.89 -5.87
CA MET A 1 -28.16 -9.61 -5.64
C MET A 1 -27.61 -9.07 -5.61
N GLY A 2 -27.64 -9.04 -5.70
CA GLY A 2 -26.94 -8.71 -5.73
C GLY A 2 -26.18 -7.82 -5.51
N ARG A 3 -26.11 -7.22 -5.06
CA ARG A 3 -25.23 -6.44 -4.82
C ARG A 3 -24.45 -6.84 -3.85
N MET A 4 -23.31 -6.74 -4.06
CA MET A 4 -22.42 -7.00 -3.05
C MET A 4 -22.36 -5.86 -2.14
N PRO A 5 -22.57 -6.04 -0.89
CA PRO A 5 -22.30 -5.00 0.06
C PRO A 5 -20.82 -4.71 0.04
N LEU A 6 -20.46 -3.51 0.41
CA LEU A 6 -19.07 -3.17 0.57
C LEU A 6 -18.46 -4.04 1.64
N ALA A 7 -17.35 -4.65 1.34
CA ALA A 7 -16.66 -5.47 2.29
C ALA A 7 -15.60 -4.63 2.98
N TRP A 8 -15.63 -4.61 4.28
CA TRP A 8 -14.65 -3.93 5.10
C TRP A 8 -13.78 -4.97 5.79
N GLN A 9 -12.50 -4.70 5.88
CA GLN A 9 -11.57 -5.64 6.48
C GLN A 9 -10.56 -4.89 7.32
N LEU A 10 -10.27 -5.43 8.51
CA LEU A 10 -9.18 -4.93 9.34
C LEU A 10 -7.94 -5.75 9.03
N VAL A 11 -6.83 -5.06 8.82
CA VAL A 11 -5.57 -5.69 8.45
C VAL A 11 -4.48 -5.14 9.34
N ARG A 12 -3.59 -6.02 9.82
CA ARG A 12 -2.42 -5.61 10.59
C ARG A 12 -1.27 -5.38 9.62
N VAL A 13 -0.66 -4.23 9.73
CA VAL A 13 0.51 -3.90 8.91
C VAL A 13 1.73 -4.63 9.45
N ALA A 14 2.46 -5.29 8.56
CA ALA A 14 3.67 -5.99 8.91
C ALA A 14 4.85 -5.35 8.18
N GLY A 15 5.92 -5.08 8.92
CA GLY A 15 7.16 -4.58 8.36
C GLY A 15 7.18 -3.07 8.18
N PRO A 16 8.33 -2.55 7.74
CA PRO A 16 8.58 -1.11 7.71
C PRO A 16 8.33 -0.43 6.37
N SER A 17 7.79 -1.13 5.38
CA SER A 17 7.78 -0.60 4.00
C SER A 17 6.97 0.68 3.83
N MET A 18 6.01 0.93 4.71
CA MET A 18 5.14 2.10 4.58
C MET A 18 5.43 3.19 5.61
N VAL A 19 6.54 3.08 6.33
CA VAL A 19 6.97 4.14 7.24
C VAL A 19 7.34 5.38 6.42
N PRO A 20 6.94 6.58 6.81
CA PRO A 20 6.28 6.93 8.08
C PRO A 20 4.75 6.97 8.03
N THR A 21 4.14 6.57 6.93
CA THR A 21 2.68 6.60 6.81
C THR A 21 2.04 5.56 7.71
N LEU A 22 2.57 4.35 7.67
CA LEU A 22 2.12 3.22 8.49
C LEU A 22 3.32 2.54 9.09
N TYR A 23 3.16 2.05 10.32
CA TYR A 23 4.21 1.34 11.04
C TYR A 23 3.80 -0.10 11.28
N ASP A 24 4.81 -0.95 11.47
CA ASP A 24 4.57 -2.34 11.85
C ASP A 24 3.64 -2.38 13.06
N GLY A 25 2.63 -3.22 13.00
CA GLY A 25 1.66 -3.36 14.09
C GLY A 25 0.46 -2.44 14.01
N ASP A 26 0.46 -1.46 13.13
CA ASP A 26 -0.72 -0.63 12.94
C ASP A 26 -1.87 -1.49 12.41
N ILE A 27 -3.09 -1.16 12.82
CA ILE A 27 -4.28 -1.77 12.25
C ILE A 27 -4.87 -0.80 11.25
N VAL A 28 -5.25 -1.29 10.09
CA VAL A 28 -5.86 -0.45 9.06
C VAL A 28 -7.20 -1.01 8.64
N LEU A 29 -8.09 -0.10 8.24
CA LEU A 29 -9.40 -0.47 7.70
C LEU A 29 -9.32 -0.38 6.18
N VAL A 30 -9.60 -1.49 5.53
CA VAL A 30 -9.57 -1.62 4.08
C VAL A 30 -10.99 -1.70 3.55
N ARG A 31 -11.29 -0.90 2.54
CA ARG A 31 -12.57 -0.95 1.84
C ARG A 31 -12.36 -1.72 0.54
N HIS A 32 -12.83 -2.95 0.50
CA HIS A 32 -12.73 -3.79 -0.68
C HIS A 32 -13.59 -3.25 -1.81
N GLY A 33 -13.09 -3.36 -3.03
CA GLY A 33 -13.83 -2.92 -4.20
C GLY A 33 -13.90 -1.42 -4.38
N ALA A 34 -13.22 -0.67 -3.53
CA ALA A 34 -13.22 0.79 -3.66
C ALA A 34 -12.49 1.21 -4.92
N ARG A 35 -12.92 2.31 -5.49
CA ARG A 35 -12.21 2.90 -6.62
C ARG A 35 -10.83 3.35 -6.17
N VAL A 36 -9.83 3.06 -6.97
CA VAL A 36 -8.44 3.35 -6.64
C VAL A 36 -7.87 4.32 -7.66
N ARG A 37 -7.14 5.29 -7.15
CA ARG A 37 -6.43 6.27 -7.98
C ARG A 37 -4.94 6.25 -7.61
N ASP A 38 -4.14 6.98 -8.36
CA ASP A 38 -2.72 7.13 -8.06
C ASP A 38 -2.55 7.67 -6.64
N GLY A 39 -1.54 7.18 -5.94
CA GLY A 39 -1.19 7.70 -4.62
C GLY A 39 -2.03 7.19 -3.47
N GLU A 40 -2.87 6.19 -3.70
CA GLU A 40 -3.66 5.60 -2.63
C GLU A 40 -2.89 4.48 -1.95
N VAL A 41 -3.10 4.34 -0.65
CA VAL A 41 -2.57 3.18 0.08
C VAL A 41 -3.58 2.06 -0.06
N VAL A 42 -3.13 0.90 -0.50
CA VAL A 42 -4.00 -0.20 -0.85
C VAL A 42 -3.53 -1.52 -0.26
N LEU A 43 -4.49 -2.44 -0.13
CA LEU A 43 -4.21 -3.85 0.11
C LEU A 43 -4.14 -4.51 -1.27
N ALA A 44 -3.05 -5.20 -1.54
CA ALA A 44 -2.79 -5.74 -2.87
C ALA A 44 -1.99 -7.02 -2.79
N ARG A 45 -1.77 -7.61 -3.96
CA ARG A 45 -0.96 -8.80 -4.09
C ARG A 45 -0.18 -8.71 -5.39
N PHE A 46 1.15 -8.83 -5.30
CA PHE A 46 1.96 -8.89 -6.50
C PHE A 46 1.68 -10.18 -7.25
N ARG A 47 1.56 -10.09 -8.56
CA ARG A 47 1.33 -11.28 -9.38
C ARG A 47 2.49 -12.26 -9.29
N SER A 48 3.69 -11.74 -9.04
CA SER A 48 4.87 -12.58 -8.87
C SER A 48 4.98 -13.23 -7.48
N LEU A 49 4.16 -12.80 -6.53
CA LEU A 49 4.16 -13.33 -5.16
C LEU A 49 2.73 -13.61 -4.73
N PRO A 50 2.09 -14.63 -5.33
CA PRO A 50 0.65 -14.83 -5.14
C PRO A 50 0.24 -15.27 -3.74
N ASP A 51 1.20 -15.70 -2.91
CA ASP A 51 0.88 -16.23 -1.60
C ASP A 51 0.87 -15.18 -0.51
N ARG A 52 1.08 -13.91 -0.85
CA ARG A 52 1.19 -12.90 0.20
C ARG A 52 0.49 -11.62 -0.19
N PHE A 53 -0.21 -11.05 0.79
CA PHE A 53 -0.79 -9.73 0.65
C PHE A 53 0.19 -8.68 1.13
N VAL A 54 0.11 -7.49 0.54
CA VAL A 54 0.95 -6.36 0.91
C VAL A 54 0.10 -5.11 1.05
N VAL A 55 0.60 -4.15 1.83
CA VAL A 55 0.02 -2.82 1.93
C VAL A 55 1.04 -1.85 1.36
N LYS A 56 0.71 -1.21 0.27
CA LYS A 56 1.62 -0.35 -0.49
C LYS A 56 0.86 0.83 -1.07
N ARG A 57 1.58 1.75 -1.70
CA ARG A 57 0.99 2.92 -2.34
C ARG A 57 0.95 2.74 -3.85
N THR A 58 -0.18 3.05 -4.46
CA THR A 58 -0.31 2.96 -5.91
C THR A 58 0.50 4.06 -6.58
N VAL A 59 1.15 3.70 -7.69
CA VAL A 59 1.93 4.63 -8.50
C VAL A 59 1.16 4.95 -9.78
N ARG A 60 0.87 3.95 -10.59
CA ARG A 60 0.08 4.11 -11.81
C ARG A 60 -0.48 2.77 -12.26
N PRO A 61 -1.54 2.80 -13.06
CA PRO A 61 -2.09 1.57 -13.64
C PRO A 61 -1.10 0.94 -14.61
N GLU A 62 -1.11 -0.38 -14.65
CA GLU A 62 -0.25 -1.12 -15.58
C GLU A 62 -0.84 -2.51 -15.80
N SER A 63 -1.03 -2.90 -17.06
CA SER A 63 -1.43 -4.26 -17.40
C SER A 63 -2.65 -4.79 -16.66
N GLY A 64 -3.64 -3.94 -16.47
CA GLY A 64 -4.86 -4.31 -15.76
C GLY A 64 -4.73 -4.32 -14.24
N GLY A 65 -3.57 -4.00 -13.73
CA GLY A 65 -3.34 -3.88 -12.29
C GLY A 65 -2.65 -2.56 -12.00
N TRP A 66 -1.73 -2.58 -11.04
CA TRP A 66 -1.09 -1.36 -10.57
C TRP A 66 0.40 -1.60 -10.29
N LEU A 67 1.20 -0.59 -10.59
CA LEU A 67 2.54 -0.54 -10.02
C LEU A 67 2.43 0.09 -8.64
N LEU A 68 3.15 -0.48 -7.69
CA LEU A 68 3.09 -0.07 -6.28
C LEU A 68 4.46 0.38 -5.80
N GLY A 69 4.44 1.35 -4.89
CA GLY A 69 5.65 1.83 -4.25
C GLY A 69 5.55 1.73 -2.75
N SER A 70 6.70 1.62 -2.10
CA SER A 70 6.83 1.67 -0.65
C SER A 70 7.12 3.12 -0.25
N ASP A 71 6.45 3.62 0.77
CA ASP A 71 6.75 4.96 1.28
C ASP A 71 8.16 5.00 1.86
N ASN A 72 8.61 3.89 2.41
CA ASN A 72 9.98 3.72 2.87
C ASN A 72 10.78 3.03 1.75
N ALA A 73 11.41 3.82 0.92
CA ALA A 73 12.15 3.30 -0.23
C ALA A 73 13.26 2.33 0.18
N ALA A 74 13.84 2.51 1.35
CA ALA A 74 14.93 1.66 1.81
C ALA A 74 14.47 0.24 2.15
N ALA A 75 13.17 0.04 2.39
CA ALA A 75 12.68 -1.29 2.73
C ALA A 75 12.54 -2.22 1.51
N GLY A 76 12.49 -1.67 0.31
CA GLY A 76 12.34 -2.47 -0.90
C GLY A 76 10.97 -3.12 -1.00
N GLY A 77 10.88 -4.18 -1.78
CA GLY A 77 9.64 -4.98 -1.87
C GLY A 77 8.51 -4.33 -2.64
N ASP A 78 8.80 -3.40 -3.54
CA ASP A 78 7.80 -2.73 -4.35
C ASP A 78 7.84 -3.23 -5.81
N SER A 79 7.13 -2.53 -6.71
CA SER A 79 7.03 -2.96 -8.08
C SER A 79 8.33 -2.93 -8.86
N ARG A 80 9.35 -2.22 -8.36
CA ARG A 80 10.68 -2.30 -8.99
C ARG A 80 11.23 -3.72 -8.90
N SER A 81 10.90 -4.43 -7.83
CA SER A 81 11.35 -5.81 -7.63
C SER A 81 10.33 -6.83 -8.08
N HIS A 82 9.04 -6.53 -7.96
CA HIS A 82 7.98 -7.53 -8.08
C HIS A 82 7.00 -7.29 -9.22
N GLY A 83 7.06 -6.13 -9.89
CA GLY A 83 6.21 -5.86 -11.03
C GLY A 83 4.79 -5.48 -10.65
N VAL A 84 3.84 -5.90 -11.45
CA VAL A 84 2.44 -5.50 -11.34
C VAL A 84 1.74 -6.23 -10.20
N ALA A 85 0.83 -5.53 -9.55
CA ALA A 85 0.01 -6.09 -8.49
C ALA A 85 -1.47 -5.94 -8.81
N ASP A 86 -2.26 -6.83 -8.23
CA ASP A 86 -3.71 -6.69 -8.23
C ASP A 86 -4.14 -6.09 -6.91
N VAL A 87 -5.01 -5.08 -6.98
CA VAL A 87 -5.46 -4.34 -5.81
C VAL A 87 -6.82 -4.86 -5.38
N PHE A 88 -6.98 -5.11 -4.08
CA PHE A 88 -8.23 -5.61 -3.52
C PHE A 88 -9.04 -4.53 -2.85
N GLY A 89 -8.39 -3.54 -2.26
CA GLY A 89 -9.12 -2.48 -1.58
C GLY A 89 -8.23 -1.33 -1.19
N ARG A 90 -8.86 -0.24 -0.78
CA ARG A 90 -8.17 0.98 -0.38
C ARG A 90 -8.12 1.08 1.13
N VAL A 91 -6.98 1.43 1.66
CA VAL A 91 -6.80 1.68 3.09
C VAL A 91 -7.37 3.07 3.40
N VAL A 92 -8.31 3.13 4.31
CA VAL A 92 -9.05 4.37 4.61
C VAL A 92 -8.62 4.97 5.94
N LEU A 93 -8.54 4.14 6.99
CA LEU A 93 -8.25 4.58 8.33
C LEU A 93 -7.16 3.72 8.94
N ARG A 94 -6.44 4.29 9.89
CA ARG A 94 -5.46 3.52 10.66
C ARG A 94 -5.61 3.82 12.13
N TRP A 95 -5.32 2.80 12.95
CA TRP A 95 -5.20 2.93 14.40
C TRP A 95 -3.72 2.77 14.73
N PRO A 96 -3.05 3.86 15.10
CA PRO A 96 -1.62 3.79 15.39
C PRO A 96 -1.33 2.83 16.53
N GLY A 97 -0.28 2.06 16.39
CA GLY A 97 0.11 1.07 17.40
C GLY A 97 -0.86 -0.08 17.54
N GLY A 98 -1.73 -0.28 16.54
CA GLY A 98 -2.66 -1.39 16.57
C GLY A 98 -3.77 -1.29 17.59
N ARG A 99 -3.98 -0.10 18.17
CA ARG A 99 -4.96 0.06 19.25
C ARG A 99 -6.25 0.64 18.73
N ARG A 100 -7.22 -0.19 18.51
CA ARG A 100 -8.52 0.26 18.02
C ARG A 100 -9.29 1.11 19.04
N SER A 101 -8.84 1.11 20.29
CA SER A 101 -9.45 1.99 21.29
C SER A 101 -9.10 3.45 21.07
N ARG A 102 -8.07 3.73 20.30
CA ARG A 102 -7.72 5.10 19.95
C ARG A 102 -8.56 5.56 18.79
N LEU A 103 -8.65 6.88 18.64
CA LEU A 103 -9.33 7.43 17.46
C LEU A 103 -8.51 7.09 16.22
N PRO A 104 -9.15 6.59 15.19
CA PRO A 104 -8.43 6.30 13.96
C PRO A 104 -8.05 7.57 13.23
N ARG A 105 -7.05 7.47 12.37
CA ARG A 105 -6.60 8.56 11.53
C ARG A 105 -6.83 8.22 10.08
N ARG A 106 -7.19 9.22 9.31
CA ARG A 106 -7.35 9.02 7.88
C ARG A 106 -6.00 8.76 7.25
N VAL A 107 -6.00 7.84 6.30
CA VAL A 107 -4.82 7.58 5.48
C VAL A 107 -4.98 8.39 4.21
N ARG A 108 -4.05 9.31 4.00
CA ARG A 108 -4.17 10.27 2.92
C ARG A 108 -3.59 9.74 1.62
N ARG A 109 -4.18 10.19 0.55
CA ARG A 109 -3.63 9.99 -0.77
C ARG A 109 -2.37 10.84 -0.87
N GLY A 110 -1.31 10.26 -1.40
CA GLY A 110 -0.06 10.97 -1.63
C GLY A 110 0.30 10.97 -3.10
N SER A 111 1.52 11.36 -3.39
CA SER A 111 2.02 11.27 -4.76
C SER A 111 2.45 9.85 -5.04
N GLY A 112 1.84 9.23 -6.02
CA GLY A 112 2.29 7.92 -6.46
C GLY A 112 3.64 8.06 -7.14
N HIS A 113 4.63 7.39 -6.62
CA HIS A 113 6.00 7.59 -7.05
C HIS A 113 6.86 6.38 -6.76
N LEU A 114 7.59 5.92 -7.74
CA LEU A 114 8.59 4.88 -7.53
C LEU A 114 9.92 5.58 -7.36
N PRO A 115 10.50 5.55 -6.15
CA PRO A 115 11.78 6.21 -5.93
C PRO A 115 12.88 5.51 -6.68
N GLY A 116 13.92 6.18 -6.86
CA GLY A 116 15.04 5.58 -7.43
C GLY A 116 15.21 5.50 -8.83
N ARG A 117 15.21 5.02 -9.68
CA ARG A 117 15.51 4.97 -10.92
C ARG A 117 16.08 6.15 -11.34
N GLY A 118 16.50 6.61 -11.28
CA GLY A 118 16.95 7.71 -11.56
C GLY A 118 17.28 8.42 -10.39
N ASN A 119 17.17 8.51 -9.84
CA ASN A 119 17.50 9.11 -8.83
C ASN A 119 17.97 8.53 -7.76
N ALA A 120 18.05 8.06 -8.17
CA ALA A 120 18.45 7.53 -7.69
C ALA A 120 19.03 7.40 -7.00
N VAL A 121 19.26 7.43 -7.25
CA VAL A 121 19.84 7.38 -6.93
C VAL A 121 20.18 7.67 -6.24
N THR A 122 20.14 7.81 -6.51
CA THR A 122 20.51 8.08 -5.97
C THR A 122 20.66 7.99 -5.20
N ASP A 123 20.63 7.82 -5.25
CA ASP A 123 20.87 7.73 -4.64
C ASP A 123 21.18 7.37 -4.07
N SER A 124 21.33 7.32 -4.20
CA SER A 124 21.83 7.02 -3.79
C SER A 124 22.14 6.77 -3.17
N THR A 125 22.27 6.81 -3.14
CA THR A 125 22.64 6.71 -2.73
C THR A 125 22.77 6.49 -2.09
N ASN A 126 22.80 6.45 -2.02
CA ASN A 126 22.94 6.39 -1.55
C ASN A 126 23.13 6.16 -1.09
N ARG A 127 23.28 6.06 -0.84
CA ARG A 127 23.54 6.05 -0.60
C ARG A 127 23.62 5.99 -0.07
#